data_e81302a4e1846d72aba9274e257f9260
#
_entry.id   e81302a4e1846d72aba9274e257f9260
#
_cell.length_a   1.000
_cell.length_b   1.000
_cell.length_c   1.000
_cell.angle_alpha   90.00
_cell.angle_beta   90.00
_cell.angle_gamma   90.00
#
_symmetry.space_group_name_H-M   'P 1'
#
loop_
_entity.id
_entity.type
_entity.pdbx_description
1 polymer ?
#
loop_
_entity_poly.entity_id
_entity_poly.type
_entity_poly.pdbx_seq_one_letter_code
_entity_poly.pdbx_strand_id
1 'polypeptide(L)'
;PKDLTVPVEWNGVKGNFSVWREHGLASGVSEGKSIDGMAILTCGNQGSYLCGWPDQKLLNAIMKNQMQLAGLDVVELPEYLRVRRRGNLLFFTNYGTQDVSIPDVYQGELLLGKRTLSQADISILKIN
;
A
#
# COMPACT_ATOMS: atom_id res chain seq x y z
N PRO A 1 1.74 -28.56 -8.48
CA PRO A 1 2.41 -27.31 -8.79
C PRO A 1 3.37 -27.02 -7.65
N LYS A 2 4.65 -26.84 -7.94
CA LYS A 2 5.59 -26.34 -6.93
C LYS A 2 5.13 -24.93 -6.60
N ASP A 3 4.94 -24.62 -5.33
CA ASP A 3 4.69 -23.26 -4.90
C ASP A 3 5.83 -22.39 -5.40
N LEU A 4 5.52 -21.54 -6.38
CA LEU A 4 6.51 -20.63 -6.93
C LEU A 4 6.75 -19.54 -5.89
N THR A 5 7.90 -19.58 -5.23
CA THR A 5 8.35 -18.51 -4.34
C THR A 5 9.74 -18.09 -4.80
N VAL A 6 9.85 -16.86 -5.28
CA VAL A 6 11.10 -16.29 -5.78
C VAL A 6 11.47 -15.08 -4.94
N PRO A 7 12.60 -15.15 -4.20
CA PRO A 7 13.09 -14.00 -3.45
C PRO A 7 13.43 -12.84 -4.40
N VAL A 8 13.02 -11.65 -4.00
CA VAL A 8 13.25 -10.42 -4.76
C VAL A 8 13.66 -9.29 -3.83
N GLU A 9 14.39 -8.32 -4.36
CA GLU A 9 14.74 -7.10 -3.64
C GLU A 9 14.50 -5.88 -4.54
N TRP A 10 13.74 -4.92 -4.03
CA TRP A 10 13.42 -3.68 -4.72
C TRP A 10 13.62 -2.49 -3.78
N ASN A 11 14.52 -1.57 -4.14
CA ASN A 11 14.88 -0.39 -3.34
C ASN A 11 15.18 -0.71 -1.86
N GLY A 12 15.95 -1.80 -1.62
CA GLY A 12 16.30 -2.26 -0.28
C GLY A 12 15.19 -3.02 0.46
N VAL A 13 14.00 -3.13 -0.13
CA VAL A 13 12.90 -3.92 0.43
C VAL A 13 12.98 -5.34 -0.08
N LYS A 14 13.19 -6.28 0.83
CA LYS A 14 13.20 -7.73 0.54
C LYS A 14 11.79 -8.28 0.67
N GLY A 15 11.38 -9.07 -0.31
CA GLY A 15 10.10 -9.75 -0.38
C GLY A 15 10.17 -10.96 -1.30
N ASN A 16 9.00 -11.47 -1.69
CA ASN A 16 8.91 -12.62 -2.57
C ASN A 16 7.85 -12.39 -3.65
N PHE A 17 8.11 -12.92 -4.85
CA PHE A 17 7.05 -13.24 -5.79
C PHE A 17 6.54 -14.64 -5.54
N SER A 18 5.22 -14.81 -5.60
CA SER A 18 4.53 -16.08 -5.47
C SER A 18 3.47 -16.22 -6.57
N VAL A 19 2.89 -17.41 -6.71
CA VAL A 19 1.80 -17.72 -7.64
C VAL A 19 2.20 -17.66 -9.11
N TRP A 20 2.60 -16.49 -9.63
CA TRP A 20 3.04 -16.32 -11.01
C TRP A 20 4.09 -15.21 -11.14
N ARG A 21 4.86 -15.30 -12.20
CA ARG A 21 5.86 -14.32 -12.60
C ARG A 21 5.99 -14.35 -14.12
N GLU A 22 6.15 -13.18 -14.72
CA GLU A 22 6.44 -13.01 -16.13
C GLU A 22 7.89 -12.62 -16.36
N HIS A 23 8.42 -13.04 -17.47
CA HIS A 23 9.69 -12.57 -17.99
C HIS A 23 9.43 -11.22 -18.66
N GLY A 24 9.62 -10.13 -17.93
CA GLY A 24 9.49 -8.79 -18.50
C GLY A 24 10.52 -8.59 -19.61
N LEU A 25 10.09 -8.58 -20.85
CA LEU A 25 10.88 -8.06 -21.96
C LEU A 25 10.84 -6.53 -21.83
N ALA A 26 11.88 -5.98 -21.26
CA ALA A 26 11.94 -4.56 -20.97
C ALA A 26 12.18 -3.75 -22.24
N SER A 27 11.12 -3.14 -22.77
CA SER A 27 11.25 -1.89 -23.55
C SER A 27 11.37 -0.68 -22.62
N GLY A 28 11.29 -0.85 -21.31
CA GLY A 28 11.39 0.16 -20.28
C GLY A 28 12.59 -0.02 -19.34
N VAL A 29 12.81 0.95 -18.47
CA VAL A 29 13.80 0.85 -17.40
C VAL A 29 13.32 -0.17 -16.38
N SER A 30 14.11 -1.22 -16.13
CA SER A 30 13.78 -2.18 -15.08
C SER A 30 14.23 -1.66 -13.72
N GLU A 31 13.32 -1.66 -12.75
CA GLU A 31 13.61 -1.35 -11.36
C GLU A 31 13.55 -2.61 -10.50
N GLY A 32 14.63 -2.85 -9.78
CA GLY A 32 14.79 -4.04 -8.96
C GLY A 32 15.02 -5.32 -9.78
N LYS A 33 15.65 -6.29 -9.14
CA LYS A 33 15.93 -7.59 -9.74
C LYS A 33 15.64 -8.70 -8.74
N SER A 34 15.08 -9.80 -9.27
CA SER A 34 15.00 -11.05 -8.54
C SER A 34 16.38 -11.72 -8.46
N ILE A 35 16.50 -12.78 -7.67
CA ILE A 35 17.76 -13.53 -7.50
C ILE A 35 18.32 -14.08 -8.82
N ASP A 36 17.47 -14.33 -9.80
CA ASP A 36 17.84 -14.78 -11.16
C ASP A 36 18.03 -13.62 -12.15
N GLY A 37 18.09 -12.38 -11.67
CA GLY A 37 18.38 -11.20 -12.48
C GLY A 37 17.20 -10.64 -13.28
N MET A 38 16.00 -11.18 -13.12
CA MET A 38 14.82 -10.71 -13.82
C MET A 38 14.24 -9.43 -13.22
N ALA A 39 13.62 -8.61 -14.06
CA ALA A 39 12.96 -7.39 -13.61
C ALA A 39 11.82 -7.68 -12.63
N ILE A 40 11.68 -6.83 -11.61
CA ILE A 40 10.56 -6.83 -10.67
C ILE A 40 9.49 -5.86 -11.15
N LEU A 41 9.92 -4.67 -11.53
CA LEU A 41 9.08 -3.59 -12.02
C LEU A 41 9.71 -3.05 -13.30
N THR A 42 8.91 -2.86 -14.34
CA THR A 42 9.34 -2.14 -15.55
C THR A 42 8.61 -0.82 -15.62
N CYS A 43 9.37 0.27 -15.76
CA CYS A 43 8.83 1.62 -15.80
C CYS A 43 8.86 2.17 -17.22
N GLY A 44 7.76 2.72 -17.66
CA GLY A 44 7.62 3.43 -18.93
C GLY A 44 7.06 4.84 -18.72
N ASN A 45 6.95 5.61 -19.79
CA ASN A 45 6.49 7.00 -19.73
C ASN A 45 5.03 7.15 -19.24
N GLN A 46 4.22 6.11 -19.33
CA GLN A 46 2.79 6.16 -19.00
C GLN A 46 2.41 5.33 -17.77
N GLY A 47 3.37 4.65 -17.15
CA GLY A 47 3.11 3.81 -15.99
C GLY A 47 4.16 2.76 -15.76
N SER A 48 3.96 1.98 -14.72
CA SER A 48 4.84 0.88 -14.32
C SER A 48 4.11 -0.45 -14.38
N TYR A 49 4.82 -1.48 -14.78
CA TYR A 49 4.31 -2.84 -14.87
C TYR A 49 5.02 -3.76 -13.87
N LEU A 50 4.26 -4.38 -13.00
CA LEU A 50 4.77 -5.31 -12.01
C LEU A 50 4.86 -6.72 -12.60
N CYS A 51 6.07 -7.29 -12.62
CA CYS A 51 6.38 -8.53 -13.36
C CYS A 51 6.04 -9.83 -12.60
N GLY A 52 5.27 -9.76 -11.52
CA GLY A 52 4.87 -10.93 -10.75
C GLY A 52 3.93 -10.59 -9.61
N TRP A 53 3.52 -11.60 -8.85
CA TRP A 53 2.65 -11.43 -7.68
C TRP A 53 3.50 -11.27 -6.42
N PRO A 54 3.66 -10.04 -5.89
CA PRO A 54 4.48 -9.77 -4.72
C PRO A 54 3.78 -10.19 -3.43
N ASP A 55 4.56 -10.45 -2.40
CA ASP A 55 4.01 -10.46 -1.05
C ASP A 55 3.52 -9.06 -0.63
N GLN A 56 2.73 -9.00 0.44
CA GLN A 56 2.07 -7.77 0.87
C GLN A 56 3.07 -6.65 1.21
N LYS A 57 4.20 -7.00 1.81
CA LYS A 57 5.25 -6.05 2.19
C LYS A 57 5.85 -5.36 0.96
N LEU A 58 6.22 -6.16 -0.03
CA LEU A 58 6.80 -5.66 -1.28
C LEU A 58 5.76 -4.86 -2.08
N LEU A 59 4.52 -5.33 -2.15
CA LEU A 59 3.43 -4.61 -2.81
C LEU A 59 3.21 -3.24 -2.18
N ASN A 60 3.13 -3.15 -0.86
CA ASN A 60 2.93 -1.88 -0.16
C ASN A 60 4.08 -0.89 -0.44
N ALA A 61 5.33 -1.38 -0.46
CA ALA A 61 6.49 -0.54 -0.74
C ALA A 61 6.45 0.01 -2.18
N ILE A 62 6.17 -0.84 -3.16
CA ILE A 62 6.05 -0.45 -4.57
C ILE A 62 4.91 0.55 -4.75
N MET A 63 3.73 0.25 -4.22
CA MET A 63 2.55 1.13 -4.35
C MET A 63 2.79 2.49 -3.71
N LYS A 64 3.40 2.54 -2.52
CA LYS A 64 3.76 3.80 -1.85
C LYS A 64 4.69 4.65 -2.72
N ASN A 65 5.73 4.03 -3.28
CA ASN A 65 6.66 4.74 -4.17
C ASN A 65 5.95 5.26 -5.43
N GLN A 66 5.15 4.43 -6.10
CA GLN A 66 4.44 4.83 -7.33
C GLN A 66 3.44 5.97 -7.06
N MET A 67 2.75 5.94 -5.93
CA MET A 67 1.86 7.04 -5.52
C MET A 67 2.63 8.33 -5.27
N GLN A 68 3.78 8.26 -4.58
CA GLN A 68 4.65 9.42 -4.36
C GLN A 68 5.19 10.00 -5.66
N LEU A 69 5.61 9.16 -6.61
CA LEU A 69 6.04 9.60 -7.94
C LEU A 69 4.89 10.27 -8.73
N ALA A 70 3.66 9.85 -8.49
CA ALA A 70 2.47 10.49 -9.05
C ALA A 70 2.04 11.77 -8.29
N GLY A 71 2.82 12.22 -7.30
CA GLY A 71 2.50 13.42 -6.51
C GLY A 71 1.36 13.24 -5.52
N LEU A 72 1.03 12.01 -5.15
CA LEU A 72 -0.02 11.71 -4.18
C LEU A 72 0.58 11.58 -2.77
N ASP A 73 -0.07 12.23 -1.81
CA ASP A 73 0.25 12.03 -0.40
C ASP A 73 -0.22 10.65 0.06
N VAL A 74 0.70 9.89 0.62
CA VAL A 74 0.42 8.54 1.13
C VAL A 74 0.49 8.54 2.64
N VAL A 75 -0.62 8.18 3.27
CA VAL A 75 -0.70 7.93 4.72
C VAL A 75 -0.85 6.44 4.95
N GLU A 76 0.09 5.86 5.67
CA GLU A 76 -0.03 4.47 6.13
C GLU A 76 -1.08 4.39 7.24
N LEU A 77 -2.12 3.61 7.00
CA LEU A 77 -3.15 3.37 7.99
C LEU A 77 -2.81 2.10 8.80
N PRO A 78 -3.15 2.07 10.09
CA PRO A 78 -3.15 0.84 10.85
C PRO A 78 -3.97 -0.26 10.16
N GLU A 79 -3.58 -1.50 10.36
CA GLU A 79 -4.33 -2.64 9.85
C GLU A 79 -5.80 -2.55 10.29
N TYR A 80 -6.71 -2.89 9.38
CA TYR A 80 -8.17 -2.83 9.56
C TYR A 80 -8.79 -1.43 9.72
N LEU A 81 -8.01 -0.34 9.92
CA LEU A 81 -8.56 1.00 9.85
C LEU A 81 -8.82 1.38 8.38
N ARG A 82 -9.99 1.89 8.10
CA ARG A 82 -10.35 2.43 6.79
C ARG A 82 -10.79 3.87 6.94
N VAL A 83 -10.42 4.70 5.96
CA VAL A 83 -10.85 6.09 5.89
C VAL A 83 -11.55 6.36 4.57
N ARG A 84 -12.63 7.11 4.63
CA ARG A 84 -13.34 7.66 3.47
C ARG A 84 -13.53 9.15 3.65
N ARG A 85 -13.31 9.90 2.56
CA ARG A 85 -13.52 11.36 2.56
C ARG A 85 -14.78 11.71 1.80
N ARG A 86 -15.57 12.62 2.37
CA ARG A 86 -16.69 13.27 1.70
C ARG A 86 -16.71 14.77 2.05
N GLY A 87 -16.33 15.61 1.09
CA GLY A 87 -16.12 17.02 1.36
C GLY A 87 -15.01 17.24 2.40
N ASN A 88 -15.35 17.93 3.48
CA ASN A 88 -14.48 18.16 4.62
C ASN A 88 -14.67 17.16 5.77
N LEU A 89 -15.39 16.08 5.54
CA LEU A 89 -15.59 15.01 6.52
C LEU A 89 -14.74 13.78 6.19
N LEU A 90 -14.09 13.23 7.20
CA LEU A 90 -13.40 11.94 7.18
C LEU A 90 -14.16 10.95 8.05
N PHE A 91 -14.50 9.83 7.45
CA PHE A 91 -15.18 8.71 8.10
C PHE A 91 -14.15 7.61 8.34
N PHE A 92 -13.90 7.30 9.60
CA PHE A 92 -13.00 6.22 10.01
C PHE A 92 -13.83 5.05 10.49
N THR A 93 -13.47 3.85 10.07
CA THR A 93 -14.13 2.60 10.48
C THR A 93 -13.08 1.57 10.84
N ASN A 94 -13.25 0.91 11.98
CA ASN A 94 -12.42 -0.22 12.39
C ASN A 94 -13.10 -1.53 11.98
N TYR A 95 -12.49 -2.26 11.06
CA TYR A 95 -12.93 -3.60 10.61
C TYR A 95 -12.24 -4.74 11.35
N GLY A 96 -11.35 -4.44 12.27
CA GLY A 96 -10.62 -5.41 13.07
C GLY A 96 -11.32 -5.74 14.38
N THR A 97 -10.72 -6.66 15.13
CA THR A 97 -11.17 -7.08 16.46
C THR A 97 -10.44 -6.36 17.59
N GLN A 98 -9.37 -5.65 17.28
CA GLN A 98 -8.56 -4.88 18.24
C GLN A 98 -8.86 -3.39 18.12
N ASP A 99 -8.66 -2.68 19.21
CA ASP A 99 -8.75 -1.22 19.21
C ASP A 99 -7.69 -0.62 18.29
N VAL A 100 -8.09 0.39 17.52
CA VAL A 100 -7.21 1.07 16.57
C VAL A 100 -7.36 2.58 16.67
N SER A 101 -6.24 3.31 16.68
CA SER A 101 -6.24 4.77 16.77
C SER A 101 -6.16 5.42 15.39
N ILE A 102 -6.90 6.53 15.24
CA ILE A 102 -6.78 7.42 14.08
C ILE A 102 -5.39 8.06 14.12
N PRO A 103 -4.57 7.95 13.05
CA PRO A 103 -3.25 8.56 12.99
C PRO A 103 -3.28 10.07 13.23
N ASP A 104 -2.25 10.58 13.90
CA ASP A 104 -2.17 12.01 14.30
C ASP A 104 -2.06 12.97 13.10
N VAL A 105 -1.70 12.48 11.93
CA VAL A 105 -1.72 13.27 10.69
C VAL A 105 -3.13 13.78 10.35
N TYR A 106 -4.17 13.09 10.80
CA TYR A 106 -5.55 13.54 10.63
C TYR A 106 -5.97 14.45 11.77
N GLN A 107 -5.84 15.76 11.54
CA GLN A 107 -6.27 16.80 12.48
C GLN A 107 -7.65 17.33 12.12
N GLY A 108 -8.41 17.77 13.12
CA GLY A 108 -9.74 18.34 12.93
C GLY A 108 -10.64 18.18 14.15
N GLU A 109 -11.89 18.60 14.00
CA GLU A 109 -12.94 18.49 15.01
C GLU A 109 -13.59 17.09 14.95
N LEU A 110 -13.62 16.39 16.07
CA LEU A 110 -14.29 15.10 16.19
C LEU A 110 -15.81 15.32 16.35
N LEU A 111 -16.58 15.00 15.32
CA LEU A 111 -18.04 15.18 15.34
C LEU A 111 -18.77 13.97 15.91
N LEU A 112 -18.21 12.77 15.73
CA LEU A 112 -18.79 11.51 16.22
C LEU A 112 -17.68 10.54 16.59
N GLY A 113 -17.93 9.73 17.60
CA GLY A 113 -17.04 8.64 18.03
C GLY A 113 -15.88 9.09 18.87
N LYS A 114 -14.75 8.41 18.75
CA LYS A 114 -13.51 8.65 19.51
C LYS A 114 -12.30 8.53 18.58
N ARG A 115 -11.14 9.04 19.02
CA ARG A 115 -9.88 8.85 18.26
C ARG A 115 -9.37 7.41 18.29
N THR A 116 -9.75 6.64 19.31
CA THR A 116 -9.50 5.18 19.37
C THR A 116 -10.82 4.47 19.15
N LEU A 117 -10.89 3.69 18.08
CA LEU A 117 -12.06 2.96 17.66
C LEU A 117 -11.96 1.52 18.14
N SER A 118 -12.96 1.05 18.87
CA SER A 118 -13.12 -0.36 19.17
C SER A 118 -13.63 -1.15 17.96
N GLN A 119 -13.83 -2.46 18.11
CA GLN A 119 -14.36 -3.31 17.05
C GLN A 119 -15.68 -2.76 16.49
N ALA A 120 -15.78 -2.65 15.16
CA ALA A 120 -16.94 -2.16 14.43
C ALA A 120 -17.35 -0.69 14.73
N ASP A 121 -16.51 0.08 15.43
CA ASP A 121 -16.76 1.48 15.70
C ASP A 121 -16.55 2.35 14.43
N ILE A 122 -17.24 3.49 14.46
CA ILE A 122 -17.13 4.55 13.46
C ILE A 122 -16.79 5.87 14.16
N SER A 123 -15.90 6.65 13.57
CA SER A 123 -15.64 8.02 13.98
C SER A 123 -15.70 8.96 12.77
N ILE A 124 -16.19 10.18 13.01
CA ILE A 124 -16.29 11.22 11.98
C ILE A 124 -15.47 12.42 12.44
N LEU A 125 -14.49 12.79 11.60
CA LEU A 125 -13.63 13.95 11.82
C LEU A 125 -13.93 15.01 10.75
N LYS A 126 -14.15 16.24 11.16
CA LYS A 126 -14.28 17.39 10.27
C LYS A 126 -12.92 18.07 10.14
N ILE A 127 -12.41 18.13 8.93
CA ILE A 127 -11.17 18.85 8.59
C ILE A 127 -11.49 20.25 8.09
N ASN A 128 -10.56 21.18 8.29
CA ASN A 128 -10.69 22.57 7.82
C ASN A 128 -10.51 22.66 6.29
#